data_a02746d09746be5e4cdebbce1c998b03
#
_entry.id   a02746d09746be5e4cdebbce1c998b03
#
_cell.length_a   1.000
_cell.length_b   1.000
_cell.length_c   1.000
_cell.angle_alpha   90.00
_cell.angle_beta   90.00
_cell.angle_gamma   90.00
#
_symmetry.space_group_name_H-M   'P 1'
#
loop_
_entity.id
_entity.type
_entity.pdbx_description
1 polymer ?
#
loop_
_entity_poly.entity_id
_entity_poly.type
_entity_poly.pdbx_seq_one_letter_code
_entity_poly.pdbx_strand_id
1 'polypeptide(L)'
;LGVPVAYGTRLGDVVNGMGAQKAGLQKDDVIIAMDGHELVAGTTLGSILTSRHAGDVVEVMFYRGAEKKTASMTLSGRPIPTIPTSGAGLAEQVGQIYHQYEAQIEELLNAASEVECAHKPASAEWSAKEVLAHLIHSELGWQNYASEVMGGYEGAYDGFGGNIQARIDATLEVYPTKDDLLKELKAHDRESIRMLAHIPDEFLSHKGRYWKLVYQANQNSYHLQSHLEQMKAAIQSARA
;
A
#
# COMPACT_ATOMS: atom_id res chain seq x y z
N LEU A 1 10.40 -9.03 24.70
CA LEU A 1 11.10 -7.83 25.15
C LEU A 1 11.68 -7.15 23.91
N GLY A 2 10.93 -6.17 23.33
CA GLY A 2 11.40 -5.41 22.18
C GLY A 2 12.53 -4.46 22.58
N VAL A 3 13.54 -4.34 21.71
CA VAL A 3 14.56 -3.29 21.86
C VAL A 3 13.86 -1.95 21.67
N PRO A 4 14.01 -0.98 22.58
CA PRO A 4 13.42 0.33 22.41
C PRO A 4 14.17 1.07 21.29
N VAL A 5 13.68 0.97 20.06
CA VAL A 5 14.16 1.77 18.94
C VAL A 5 13.21 2.96 18.82
N ALA A 6 13.68 4.13 19.20
CA ALA A 6 12.87 5.35 19.15
C ALA A 6 12.49 5.70 17.70
N TYR A 7 13.34 5.33 16.74
CA TYR A 7 13.13 5.50 15.31
C TYR A 7 13.63 4.26 14.57
N GLY A 8 12.82 3.72 13.68
CA GLY A 8 13.19 2.56 12.87
C GLY A 8 12.05 2.23 11.91
N THR A 9 12.39 1.56 10.82
CA THR A 9 11.42 1.08 9.85
C THR A 9 11.25 -0.42 10.01
N ARG A 10 10.11 -0.87 10.54
CA ARG A 10 9.76 -2.28 10.59
C ARG A 10 9.34 -2.75 9.21
N LEU A 11 9.90 -3.85 8.76
CA LEU A 11 9.53 -4.48 7.50
C LEU A 11 8.21 -5.25 7.68
N GLY A 12 7.14 -4.78 7.06
CA GLY A 12 5.86 -5.49 7.03
C GLY A 12 5.92 -6.75 6.15
N ASP A 13 6.71 -6.67 5.07
CA ASP A 13 7.00 -7.80 4.18
C ASP A 13 8.30 -7.57 3.42
N VAL A 14 8.81 -8.60 2.76
CA VAL A 14 10.01 -8.57 1.92
C VAL A 14 9.70 -9.19 0.57
N VAL A 15 9.72 -8.35 -0.47
CA VAL A 15 9.34 -8.76 -1.83
C VAL A 15 10.32 -9.78 -2.40
N ASN A 16 9.77 -10.88 -2.88
CA ASN A 16 10.53 -12.00 -3.43
C ASN A 16 11.38 -11.57 -4.64
N GLY A 17 12.63 -12.01 -4.70
CA GLY A 17 13.55 -11.70 -5.79
C GLY A 17 14.17 -10.29 -5.73
N MET A 18 13.77 -9.44 -4.78
CA MET A 18 14.30 -8.09 -4.62
C MET A 18 15.53 -8.05 -3.69
N GLY A 19 16.20 -6.89 -3.65
CA GLY A 19 17.46 -6.69 -2.93
C GLY A 19 17.38 -7.03 -1.44
N ALA A 20 16.30 -6.64 -0.77
CA ALA A 20 16.10 -6.94 0.64
C ALA A 20 16.06 -8.44 0.92
N GLN A 21 15.31 -9.21 0.14
CA GLN A 21 15.27 -10.66 0.28
C GLN A 21 16.63 -11.30 -0.03
N LYS A 22 17.29 -10.87 -1.11
CA LYS A 22 18.62 -11.39 -1.48
C LYS A 22 19.67 -11.09 -0.42
N ALA A 23 19.53 -9.98 0.31
CA ALA A 23 20.37 -9.62 1.44
C ALA A 23 20.00 -10.34 2.74
N GLY A 24 18.97 -11.20 2.73
CA GLY A 24 18.53 -11.99 3.87
C GLY A 24 17.70 -11.22 4.90
N LEU A 25 17.19 -10.05 4.54
CA LEU A 25 16.18 -9.34 5.34
C LEU A 25 14.87 -10.14 5.35
N GLN A 26 14.12 -10.04 6.44
CA GLN A 26 12.88 -10.78 6.66
C GLN A 26 11.79 -9.85 7.18
N LYS A 27 10.54 -10.30 7.08
CA LYS A 27 9.42 -9.66 7.76
C LYS A 27 9.75 -9.49 9.25
N ASP A 28 9.31 -8.39 9.83
CA ASP A 28 9.53 -7.98 11.22
C ASP A 28 10.96 -7.51 11.57
N ASP A 29 11.92 -7.56 10.66
CA ASP A 29 13.18 -6.85 10.86
C ASP A 29 12.92 -5.34 11.00
N VAL A 30 13.64 -4.70 11.90
CA VAL A 30 13.54 -3.25 12.13
C VAL A 30 14.82 -2.57 11.66
N ILE A 31 14.78 -1.92 10.51
CA ILE A 31 15.91 -1.15 9.98
C ILE A 31 16.09 0.08 10.84
N ILE A 32 17.34 0.32 11.29
CA ILE A 32 17.71 1.44 12.16
C ILE A 32 18.74 2.37 11.52
N ALA A 33 19.48 1.91 10.53
CA ALA A 33 20.42 2.74 9.76
C ALA A 33 20.63 2.18 8.36
N MET A 34 21.06 3.06 7.44
CA MET A 34 21.49 2.69 6.10
C MET A 34 22.70 3.54 5.70
N ASP A 35 23.80 2.92 5.23
CA ASP A 35 25.07 3.57 4.88
C ASP A 35 25.59 4.52 5.98
N GLY A 36 25.51 4.10 7.24
CA GLY A 36 25.95 4.89 8.38
C GLY A 36 24.98 6.01 8.80
N HIS A 37 23.90 6.23 8.05
CA HIS A 37 22.85 7.20 8.42
C HIS A 37 21.81 6.53 9.31
N GLU A 38 21.76 6.93 10.60
CA GLU A 38 20.75 6.46 11.53
C GLU A 38 19.37 7.02 11.19
N LEU A 39 18.34 6.20 11.36
CA LEU A 39 16.95 6.64 11.26
C LEU A 39 16.61 7.39 12.55
N VAL A 40 16.32 8.67 12.43
CA VAL A 40 15.97 9.59 13.52
C VAL A 40 14.82 10.50 13.07
N ALA A 41 14.33 11.37 13.96
CA ALA A 41 13.32 12.36 13.57
C ALA A 41 13.83 13.19 12.37
N GLY A 42 13.07 13.17 11.29
CA GLY A 42 13.43 13.86 10.02
C GLY A 42 14.35 13.10 9.08
N THR A 43 14.96 11.99 9.52
CA THR A 43 15.76 11.11 8.65
C THR A 43 15.07 9.78 8.49
N THR A 44 14.33 9.62 7.41
CA THR A 44 13.59 8.39 7.09
C THR A 44 14.36 7.54 6.09
N LEU A 45 14.02 6.26 6.00
CA LEU A 45 14.56 5.37 4.97
C LEU A 45 14.32 5.93 3.55
N GLY A 46 13.14 6.51 3.31
CA GLY A 46 12.80 7.17 2.06
C GLY A 46 13.73 8.33 1.74
N SER A 47 14.06 9.20 2.71
CA SER A 47 14.95 10.33 2.49
C SER A 47 16.40 9.90 2.15
N ILE A 48 16.88 8.81 2.75
CA ILE A 48 18.20 8.25 2.42
C ILE A 48 18.21 7.69 0.99
N LEU A 49 17.12 7.02 0.59
CA LEU A 49 17.00 6.37 -0.72
C LEU A 49 16.83 7.36 -1.89
N THR A 50 16.44 8.62 -1.63
CA THR A 50 16.25 9.63 -2.71
C THR A 50 17.49 9.92 -3.50
N SER A 51 18.68 9.77 -2.92
CA SER A 51 19.98 9.98 -3.58
C SER A 51 20.60 8.69 -4.13
N ARG A 52 19.89 7.58 -4.11
CA ARG A 52 20.38 6.26 -4.51
C ARG A 52 19.71 5.77 -5.80
N HIS A 53 20.38 4.85 -6.47
CA HIS A 53 19.93 4.25 -7.71
C HIS A 53 19.81 2.72 -7.57
N ALA A 54 19.03 2.12 -8.44
CA ALA A 54 19.01 0.66 -8.56
C ALA A 54 20.42 0.18 -9.00
N GLY A 55 20.90 -0.86 -8.33
CA GLY A 55 22.26 -1.37 -8.49
C GLY A 55 23.25 -0.86 -7.45
N ASP A 56 22.97 0.23 -6.76
CA ASP A 56 23.82 0.68 -5.64
C ASP A 56 23.84 -0.37 -4.54
N VAL A 57 25.03 -0.53 -3.94
CA VAL A 57 25.19 -1.41 -2.78
C VAL A 57 25.18 -0.55 -1.53
N VAL A 58 24.30 -0.87 -0.59
CA VAL A 58 24.14 -0.17 0.67
C VAL A 58 24.34 -1.11 1.85
N GLU A 59 24.88 -0.59 2.94
CA GLU A 59 24.93 -1.29 4.21
C GLU A 59 23.65 -1.02 5.00
N VAL A 60 22.92 -2.06 5.40
CA VAL A 60 21.69 -1.96 6.18
C VAL A 60 21.92 -2.51 7.57
N MET A 61 21.72 -1.69 8.59
CA MET A 61 21.76 -2.08 9.98
C MET A 61 20.33 -2.25 10.52
N PHE A 62 20.04 -3.39 11.13
CA PHE A 62 18.69 -3.74 11.56
C PHE A 62 18.69 -4.61 12.81
N TYR A 63 17.55 -4.66 13.48
CA TYR A 63 17.27 -5.63 14.55
C TYR A 63 16.39 -6.76 14.02
N ARG A 64 16.74 -8.00 14.34
CA ARG A 64 15.88 -9.19 14.25
C ARG A 64 15.61 -9.69 15.63
N GLY A 65 14.41 -9.45 16.15
CA GLY A 65 14.14 -9.60 17.58
C GLY A 65 15.03 -8.69 18.40
N ALA A 66 15.84 -9.24 19.31
CA ALA A 66 16.80 -8.47 20.14
C ALA A 66 18.22 -8.40 19.54
N GLU A 67 18.47 -9.10 18.42
CA GLU A 67 19.80 -9.20 17.82
C GLU A 67 20.02 -8.10 16.79
N LYS A 68 21.07 -7.29 16.97
CA LYS A 68 21.51 -6.27 16.03
C LYS A 68 22.34 -6.92 14.93
N LYS A 69 21.97 -6.69 13.67
CA LYS A 69 22.60 -7.28 12.49
C LYS A 69 22.94 -6.21 11.47
N THR A 70 23.85 -6.55 10.59
CA THR A 70 24.20 -5.75 9.41
C THR A 70 24.18 -6.66 8.18
N ALA A 71 23.64 -6.13 7.08
CA ALA A 71 23.66 -6.81 5.78
C ALA A 71 24.04 -5.84 4.66
N SER A 72 24.83 -6.33 3.72
CA SER A 72 25.06 -5.61 2.46
C SER A 72 23.93 -5.93 1.50
N MET A 73 23.28 -4.90 0.99
CA MET A 73 22.09 -5.02 0.13
C MET A 73 22.30 -4.26 -1.18
N THR A 74 22.15 -4.96 -2.30
CA THR A 74 22.07 -4.30 -3.61
C THR A 74 20.64 -3.79 -3.81
N LEU A 75 20.48 -2.49 -4.03
CA LEU A 75 19.18 -1.87 -4.28
C LEU A 75 18.58 -2.39 -5.58
N SER A 76 17.40 -2.90 -5.53
CA SER A 76 16.63 -3.30 -6.72
C SER A 76 15.84 -2.12 -7.27
N GLY A 77 15.80 -2.00 -8.59
CA GLY A 77 14.82 -1.13 -9.25
C GLY A 77 13.41 -1.68 -9.01
N ARG A 78 12.44 -0.79 -8.80
CA ARG A 78 11.05 -1.22 -8.85
C ARG A 78 10.72 -1.67 -10.27
N PRO A 79 9.95 -2.75 -10.45
CA PRO A 79 9.48 -3.13 -11.78
C PRO A 79 8.78 -1.94 -12.44
N ILE A 80 9.19 -1.62 -13.65
CA ILE A 80 8.48 -0.62 -14.45
C ILE A 80 7.24 -1.34 -15.03
N PRO A 81 6.02 -0.86 -14.76
CA PRO A 81 4.85 -1.48 -15.32
C PRO A 81 4.84 -1.35 -16.85
N THR A 82 4.25 -2.32 -17.53
CA THR A 82 3.92 -2.16 -18.95
C THR A 82 2.97 -0.99 -19.09
N ILE A 83 3.30 -0.04 -19.97
CA ILE A 83 2.48 1.16 -20.21
C ILE A 83 1.50 0.84 -21.35
N PRO A 84 0.19 0.72 -21.05
CA PRO A 84 -0.82 0.52 -22.09
C PRO A 84 -0.86 1.70 -23.05
N THR A 85 -1.22 1.43 -24.30
CA THR A 85 -1.29 2.47 -25.35
C THR A 85 -2.68 3.12 -25.49
N SER A 86 -3.62 2.74 -24.60
CA SER A 86 -4.98 3.28 -24.56
C SER A 86 -5.53 3.29 -23.14
N GLY A 87 -6.50 4.16 -22.87
CA GLY A 87 -7.25 4.18 -21.61
C GLY A 87 -7.95 2.84 -21.35
N ALA A 88 -8.53 2.23 -22.38
CA ALA A 88 -9.16 0.90 -22.29
C ALA A 88 -8.14 -0.18 -21.86
N GLY A 89 -6.92 -0.17 -22.42
CA GLY A 89 -5.87 -1.10 -22.01
C GLY A 89 -5.40 -0.89 -20.58
N LEU A 90 -5.34 0.37 -20.12
CA LEU A 90 -5.03 0.67 -18.72
C LEU A 90 -6.16 0.20 -17.80
N ALA A 91 -7.42 0.42 -18.16
CA ALA A 91 -8.58 -0.04 -17.43
C ALA A 91 -8.62 -1.57 -17.30
N GLU A 92 -8.27 -2.29 -18.37
CA GLU A 92 -8.16 -3.75 -18.35
C GLU A 92 -7.05 -4.21 -17.38
N GLN A 93 -5.86 -3.62 -17.47
CA GLN A 93 -4.73 -3.95 -16.58
C GLN A 93 -5.06 -3.72 -15.11
N VAL A 94 -5.66 -2.58 -14.76
CA VAL A 94 -6.05 -2.24 -13.39
C VAL A 94 -7.23 -3.12 -12.93
N GLY A 95 -8.19 -3.38 -13.83
CA GLY A 95 -9.32 -4.25 -13.56
C GLY A 95 -8.92 -5.68 -13.20
N GLN A 96 -7.89 -6.23 -13.85
CA GLN A 96 -7.34 -7.54 -13.49
C GLN A 96 -6.80 -7.56 -12.06
N ILE A 97 -6.09 -6.50 -11.64
CA ILE A 97 -5.59 -6.35 -10.27
C ILE A 97 -6.76 -6.32 -9.28
N TYR A 98 -7.73 -5.44 -9.50
CA TYR A 98 -8.87 -5.26 -8.59
C TYR A 98 -9.70 -6.55 -8.46
N HIS A 99 -10.10 -7.17 -9.56
CA HIS A 99 -10.88 -8.40 -9.51
C HIS A 99 -10.17 -9.55 -8.79
N GLN A 100 -8.83 -9.63 -8.93
CA GLN A 100 -8.05 -10.64 -8.21
C GLN A 100 -8.14 -10.42 -6.69
N TYR A 101 -8.00 -9.18 -6.22
CA TYR A 101 -8.06 -8.86 -4.79
C TYR A 101 -9.48 -8.87 -4.25
N GLU A 102 -10.47 -8.38 -5.00
CA GLU A 102 -11.89 -8.48 -4.64
C GLU A 102 -12.30 -9.93 -4.37
N ALA A 103 -11.89 -10.87 -5.23
CA ALA A 103 -12.19 -12.28 -5.04
C ALA A 103 -11.58 -12.85 -3.76
N GLN A 104 -10.32 -12.50 -3.46
CA GLN A 104 -9.63 -12.96 -2.24
C GLN A 104 -10.23 -12.33 -0.97
N ILE A 105 -10.59 -11.04 -1.02
CA ILE A 105 -11.27 -10.35 0.09
C ILE A 105 -12.64 -10.98 0.33
N GLU A 106 -13.43 -11.20 -0.72
CA GLU A 106 -14.75 -11.84 -0.63
C GLU A 106 -14.67 -13.25 -0.03
N GLU A 107 -13.73 -14.07 -0.49
CA GLU A 107 -13.49 -15.40 0.08
C GLU A 107 -13.15 -15.33 1.58
N LEU A 108 -12.25 -14.41 1.97
CA LEU A 108 -11.85 -14.19 3.35
C LEU A 108 -13.05 -13.78 4.23
N LEU A 109 -13.85 -12.83 3.76
CA LEU A 109 -15.02 -12.31 4.49
C LEU A 109 -16.13 -13.35 4.59
N ASN A 110 -16.36 -14.16 3.55
CA ASN A 110 -17.36 -15.23 3.57
C ASN A 110 -16.99 -16.34 4.58
N ALA A 111 -15.71 -16.55 4.83
CA ALA A 111 -15.19 -17.49 5.81
C ALA A 111 -15.14 -16.95 7.24
N ALA A 112 -15.54 -15.69 7.48
CA ALA A 112 -15.48 -15.02 8.77
C ALA A 112 -16.84 -14.44 9.17
N SER A 113 -17.16 -14.51 10.46
CA SER A 113 -18.34 -13.87 11.04
C SER A 113 -18.17 -12.35 11.13
N GLU A 114 -19.28 -11.63 11.30
CA GLU A 114 -19.26 -10.18 11.51
C GLU A 114 -18.44 -9.79 12.76
N VAL A 115 -18.52 -10.60 13.80
CA VAL A 115 -17.77 -10.39 15.06
C VAL A 115 -16.27 -10.55 14.83
N GLU A 116 -15.84 -11.58 14.10
CA GLU A 116 -14.43 -11.78 13.75
C GLU A 116 -13.90 -10.65 12.87
N CYS A 117 -14.71 -10.15 11.92
CA CYS A 117 -14.31 -9.01 11.06
C CYS A 117 -14.26 -7.68 11.81
N ALA A 118 -14.99 -7.52 12.90
CA ALA A 118 -14.97 -6.33 13.76
C ALA A 118 -13.89 -6.39 14.86
N HIS A 119 -13.28 -7.55 15.08
CA HIS A 119 -12.24 -7.72 16.11
C HIS A 119 -10.97 -6.93 15.78
N LYS A 120 -10.45 -6.21 16.79
CA LYS A 120 -9.17 -5.51 16.72
C LYS A 120 -8.10 -6.36 17.40
N PRO A 121 -7.00 -6.71 16.71
CA PRO A 121 -5.91 -7.50 17.33
C PRO A 121 -5.28 -6.80 18.54
N ALA A 122 -5.17 -5.46 18.48
CA ALA A 122 -4.76 -4.59 19.58
C ALA A 122 -5.45 -3.23 19.44
N SER A 123 -5.44 -2.43 20.53
CA SER A 123 -6.13 -1.12 20.56
C SER A 123 -5.66 -0.13 19.47
N ALA A 124 -4.41 -0.26 19.02
CA ALA A 124 -3.83 0.59 17.98
C ALA A 124 -3.84 -0.07 16.58
N GLU A 125 -4.37 -1.29 16.46
CA GLU A 125 -4.44 -2.01 15.18
C GLU A 125 -5.87 -1.99 14.63
N TRP A 126 -5.98 -2.08 13.31
CA TRP A 126 -7.26 -2.10 12.64
C TRP A 126 -7.87 -3.50 12.57
N SER A 127 -9.18 -3.55 12.74
CA SER A 127 -10.01 -4.70 12.40
C SER A 127 -10.09 -4.88 10.88
N ALA A 128 -10.56 -6.04 10.41
CA ALA A 128 -10.79 -6.27 8.99
C ALA A 128 -11.80 -5.28 8.39
N LYS A 129 -12.81 -4.85 9.15
CA LYS A 129 -13.77 -3.82 8.73
C LYS A 129 -13.15 -2.45 8.60
N GLU A 130 -12.26 -2.06 9.54
CA GLU A 130 -11.53 -0.79 9.45
C GLU A 130 -10.58 -0.78 8.25
N VAL A 131 -9.95 -1.92 7.93
CA VAL A 131 -9.15 -2.07 6.71
C VAL A 131 -10.00 -1.89 5.45
N LEU A 132 -11.20 -2.49 5.38
CA LEU A 132 -12.11 -2.26 4.25
C LEU A 132 -12.49 -0.78 4.10
N ALA A 133 -12.85 -0.12 5.21
CA ALA A 133 -13.14 1.31 5.20
C ALA A 133 -11.94 2.14 4.73
N HIS A 134 -10.73 1.77 5.14
CA HIS A 134 -9.50 2.39 4.65
C HIS A 134 -9.30 2.18 3.14
N LEU A 135 -9.55 0.98 2.62
CA LEU A 135 -9.45 0.70 1.18
C LEU A 135 -10.42 1.54 0.35
N ILE A 136 -11.67 1.71 0.81
CA ILE A 136 -12.65 2.62 0.17
C ILE A 136 -12.09 4.04 0.08
N HIS A 137 -11.52 4.57 1.18
CA HIS A 137 -10.93 5.91 1.18
C HIS A 137 -9.68 6.03 0.33
N SER A 138 -8.88 4.97 0.25
CA SER A 138 -7.71 4.93 -0.61
C SER A 138 -8.11 4.99 -2.07
N GLU A 139 -9.20 4.31 -2.44
CA GLU A 139 -9.72 4.34 -3.80
C GLU A 139 -10.27 5.72 -4.19
N LEU A 140 -11.05 6.35 -3.31
CA LEU A 140 -11.49 7.73 -3.49
C LEU A 140 -10.31 8.71 -3.62
N GLY A 141 -9.28 8.54 -2.80
CA GLY A 141 -8.04 9.33 -2.87
C GLY A 141 -7.32 9.13 -4.20
N TRP A 142 -7.30 7.88 -4.71
CA TRP A 142 -6.72 7.57 -6.00
C TRP A 142 -7.49 8.21 -7.17
N GLN A 143 -8.82 8.16 -7.15
CA GLN A 143 -9.68 8.81 -8.16
C GLN A 143 -9.44 10.33 -8.21
N ASN A 144 -9.32 10.97 -7.05
CA ASN A 144 -8.99 12.39 -6.96
C ASN A 144 -7.61 12.69 -7.55
N TYR A 145 -6.59 11.90 -7.17
CA TYR A 145 -5.25 12.03 -7.73
C TYR A 145 -5.24 11.85 -9.26
N ALA A 146 -5.94 10.83 -9.76
CA ALA A 146 -6.03 10.61 -11.20
C ALA A 146 -6.67 11.80 -11.94
N SER A 147 -7.73 12.37 -11.36
CA SER A 147 -8.39 13.58 -11.88
C SER A 147 -7.46 14.78 -11.89
N GLU A 148 -6.69 14.99 -10.83
CA GLU A 148 -5.70 16.07 -10.73
C GLU A 148 -4.59 15.90 -11.78
N VAL A 149 -4.02 14.70 -11.91
CA VAL A 149 -2.99 14.40 -12.91
C VAL A 149 -3.52 14.64 -14.34
N MET A 150 -4.75 14.22 -14.64
CA MET A 150 -5.38 14.45 -15.93
C MET A 150 -5.66 15.95 -16.18
N GLY A 151 -6.09 16.67 -15.14
CA GLY A 151 -6.31 18.12 -15.20
C GLY A 151 -5.03 18.96 -15.23
N GLY A 152 -3.87 18.33 -15.02
CA GLY A 152 -2.57 19.03 -15.03
C GLY A 152 -2.22 19.71 -13.73
N TYR A 153 -2.91 19.39 -12.64
CA TYR A 153 -2.57 19.87 -11.32
C TYR A 153 -1.51 18.98 -10.67
N GLU A 154 -0.59 19.59 -9.93
CA GLU A 154 0.32 18.88 -9.06
C GLU A 154 0.05 19.36 -7.64
N GLY A 155 -0.59 18.52 -6.84
CA GLY A 155 -0.80 18.78 -5.42
C GLY A 155 0.53 18.80 -4.68
N ALA A 156 0.71 19.80 -3.80
CA ALA A 156 1.82 19.81 -2.86
C ALA A 156 1.41 19.10 -1.57
N TYR A 157 2.21 18.09 -1.17
CA TYR A 157 2.05 17.47 0.13
C TYR A 157 2.66 18.38 1.21
N ASP A 158 1.84 18.83 2.15
CA ASP A 158 2.24 19.77 3.21
C ASP A 158 2.76 19.07 4.49
N GLY A 159 2.87 17.73 4.46
CA GLY A 159 3.31 16.93 5.60
C GLY A 159 2.19 16.55 6.59
N PHE A 160 0.95 17.01 6.38
CA PHE A 160 -0.18 16.62 7.22
C PHE A 160 -0.83 15.34 6.67
N GLY A 161 -0.71 14.23 7.41
CA GLY A 161 -1.22 12.91 7.01
C GLY A 161 -2.75 12.75 7.04
N GLY A 162 -3.47 13.80 7.41
CA GLY A 162 -4.92 13.78 7.57
C GLY A 162 -5.39 13.00 8.80
N ASN A 163 -6.69 13.02 9.06
CA ASN A 163 -7.32 12.23 10.11
C ASN A 163 -7.93 10.96 9.52
N ILE A 164 -7.09 9.96 9.27
CA ILE A 164 -7.49 8.67 8.69
C ILE A 164 -8.54 7.99 9.57
N GLN A 165 -8.38 8.00 10.90
CA GLN A 165 -9.30 7.33 11.80
C GLN A 165 -10.71 7.92 11.75
N ALA A 166 -10.85 9.25 11.75
CA ALA A 166 -12.19 9.88 11.64
C ALA A 166 -12.91 9.51 10.32
N ARG A 167 -12.16 9.34 9.23
CA ARG A 167 -12.73 8.90 7.95
C ARG A 167 -13.18 7.44 8.00
N ILE A 168 -12.38 6.57 8.63
CA ILE A 168 -12.73 5.17 8.86
C ILE A 168 -14.00 5.07 9.72
N ASP A 169 -14.04 5.79 10.85
CA ASP A 169 -15.19 5.78 11.77
C ASP A 169 -16.47 6.22 11.06
N ALA A 170 -16.41 7.33 10.31
CA ALA A 170 -17.55 7.81 9.53
C ALA A 170 -18.04 6.79 8.47
N THR A 171 -17.11 6.06 7.84
CA THR A 171 -17.48 5.01 6.88
C THR A 171 -18.15 3.83 7.56
N LEU A 172 -17.66 3.42 8.72
CA LEU A 172 -18.27 2.33 9.49
C LEU A 172 -19.66 2.67 10.05
N GLU A 173 -19.94 3.96 10.33
CA GLU A 173 -21.28 4.43 10.70
C GLU A 173 -22.28 4.30 9.54
N VAL A 174 -21.83 4.57 8.30
CA VAL A 174 -22.68 4.52 7.09
C VAL A 174 -22.82 3.09 6.56
N TYR A 175 -21.75 2.32 6.60
CA TYR A 175 -21.65 0.94 6.11
C TYR A 175 -21.30 -0.01 7.27
N PRO A 176 -22.31 -0.37 8.11
CA PRO A 176 -22.04 -1.05 9.38
C PRO A 176 -21.68 -2.53 9.24
N THR A 177 -21.94 -3.16 8.10
CA THR A 177 -21.64 -4.59 7.90
C THR A 177 -20.43 -4.79 6.96
N LYS A 178 -19.76 -5.95 7.10
CA LYS A 178 -18.68 -6.35 6.19
C LYS A 178 -19.16 -6.42 4.73
N ASP A 179 -20.41 -6.83 4.52
CA ASP A 179 -21.01 -6.98 3.19
C ASP A 179 -21.31 -5.62 2.55
N ASP A 180 -21.78 -4.63 3.33
CA ASP A 180 -21.97 -3.25 2.88
C ASP A 180 -20.63 -2.64 2.46
N LEU A 181 -19.59 -2.81 3.29
CA LEU A 181 -18.23 -2.31 3.01
C LEU A 181 -17.65 -2.95 1.75
N LEU A 182 -17.79 -4.28 1.59
CA LEU A 182 -17.30 -4.97 0.38
C LEU A 182 -18.05 -4.49 -0.87
N LYS A 183 -19.36 -4.32 -0.78
CA LYS A 183 -20.20 -3.81 -1.88
C LYS A 183 -19.76 -2.41 -2.30
N GLU A 184 -19.48 -1.54 -1.33
CA GLU A 184 -19.03 -0.17 -1.56
C GLU A 184 -17.63 -0.13 -2.19
N LEU A 185 -16.69 -0.91 -1.65
CA LEU A 185 -15.35 -1.05 -2.25
C LEU A 185 -15.43 -1.45 -3.72
N LYS A 186 -16.19 -2.52 -4.03
CA LYS A 186 -16.39 -2.98 -5.41
C LYS A 186 -17.07 -1.93 -6.31
N ALA A 187 -17.87 -1.04 -5.74
CA ALA A 187 -18.50 0.05 -6.50
C ALA A 187 -17.44 1.09 -6.92
N HIS A 188 -16.58 1.50 -6.01
CA HIS A 188 -15.49 2.44 -6.29
C HIS A 188 -14.43 1.86 -7.22
N ASP A 189 -14.06 0.59 -7.06
CA ASP A 189 -13.14 -0.12 -7.96
C ASP A 189 -13.68 -0.10 -9.41
N ARG A 190 -14.98 -0.40 -9.59
CA ARG A 190 -15.62 -0.32 -10.92
C ARG A 190 -15.64 1.10 -11.47
N GLU A 191 -15.88 2.11 -10.63
CA GLU A 191 -15.87 3.51 -11.04
C GLU A 191 -14.47 3.91 -11.55
N SER A 192 -13.42 3.54 -10.83
CA SER A 192 -12.03 3.77 -11.23
C SER A 192 -11.69 3.10 -12.56
N ILE A 193 -12.07 1.84 -12.74
CA ILE A 193 -11.87 1.12 -14.00
C ILE A 193 -12.58 1.86 -15.15
N ARG A 194 -13.81 2.32 -14.94
CA ARG A 194 -14.56 3.06 -15.95
C ARG A 194 -13.96 4.42 -16.25
N MET A 195 -13.51 5.15 -15.22
CA MET A 195 -12.80 6.42 -15.38
C MET A 195 -11.56 6.23 -16.26
N LEU A 196 -10.76 5.21 -16.00
CA LEU A 196 -9.57 4.89 -16.81
C LEU A 196 -9.93 4.55 -18.26
N ALA A 197 -11.01 3.79 -18.47
CA ALA A 197 -11.47 3.43 -19.83
C ALA A 197 -11.88 4.65 -20.66
N HIS A 198 -12.28 5.74 -20.01
CA HIS A 198 -12.70 6.98 -20.65
C HIS A 198 -11.59 8.06 -20.72
N ILE A 199 -10.33 7.70 -20.42
CA ILE A 199 -9.22 8.62 -20.61
C ILE A 199 -9.15 9.04 -22.09
N PRO A 200 -9.17 10.36 -22.39
CA PRO A 200 -9.08 10.83 -23.78
C PRO A 200 -7.74 10.48 -24.42
N ASP A 201 -7.74 10.11 -25.69
CA ASP A 201 -6.51 9.82 -26.44
C ASP A 201 -5.52 10.99 -26.42
N GLU A 202 -6.03 12.23 -26.37
CA GLU A 202 -5.21 13.42 -26.24
C GLU A 202 -4.34 13.38 -24.98
N PHE A 203 -4.89 12.89 -23.84
CA PHE A 203 -4.13 12.78 -22.59
C PHE A 203 -2.96 11.81 -22.70
N LEU A 204 -3.08 10.74 -23.51
CA LEU A 204 -1.99 9.77 -23.72
C LEU A 204 -0.77 10.42 -24.40
N SER A 205 -0.98 11.52 -25.14
CA SER A 205 0.10 12.28 -25.73
C SER A 205 0.97 13.02 -24.68
N HIS A 206 0.42 13.31 -23.53
CA HIS A 206 1.13 13.87 -22.35
C HIS A 206 1.93 12.79 -21.62
N LYS A 207 2.93 12.22 -22.27
CA LYS A 207 3.67 11.03 -21.84
C LYS A 207 4.10 11.04 -20.37
N GLY A 208 4.59 12.14 -19.85
CA GLY A 208 5.04 12.23 -18.45
C GLY A 208 3.89 12.08 -17.45
N ARG A 209 2.73 12.70 -17.72
CA ARG A 209 1.54 12.59 -16.87
C ARG A 209 0.90 11.21 -16.98
N TYR A 210 0.77 10.72 -18.21
CA TYR A 210 0.23 9.38 -18.45
C TYR A 210 1.09 8.32 -17.76
N TRP A 211 2.42 8.41 -17.84
CA TRP A 211 3.33 7.53 -17.13
C TRP A 211 3.13 7.58 -15.60
N LYS A 212 3.00 8.80 -15.02
CA LYS A 212 2.72 8.95 -13.59
C LYS A 212 1.43 8.22 -13.19
N LEU A 213 0.37 8.39 -13.99
CA LEU A 213 -0.93 7.75 -13.75
C LEU A 213 -0.81 6.22 -13.79
N VAL A 214 -0.20 5.68 -14.85
CA VAL A 214 0.01 4.23 -15.02
C VAL A 214 0.87 3.66 -13.90
N TYR A 215 1.95 4.35 -13.55
CA TYR A 215 2.83 3.92 -12.47
C TYR A 215 2.08 3.84 -11.14
N GLN A 216 1.35 4.89 -10.79
CA GLN A 216 0.60 4.94 -9.53
C GLN A 216 -0.52 3.89 -9.49
N ALA A 217 -1.27 3.71 -10.58
CA ALA A 217 -2.30 2.70 -10.68
C ALA A 217 -1.76 1.28 -10.42
N ASN A 218 -0.56 0.98 -10.92
CA ASN A 218 0.09 -0.33 -10.70
C ASN A 218 0.66 -0.50 -9.28
N GLN A 219 0.97 0.60 -8.55
CA GLN A 219 1.40 0.51 -7.14
C GLN A 219 0.27 0.04 -6.23
N ASN A 220 -0.98 0.18 -6.64
CA ASN A 220 -2.14 -0.23 -5.86
C ASN A 220 -2.13 -1.74 -5.54
N SER A 221 -1.52 -2.57 -6.38
CA SER A 221 -1.37 -4.00 -6.12
C SER A 221 -0.61 -4.31 -4.82
N TYR A 222 0.45 -3.57 -4.52
CA TYR A 222 1.22 -3.73 -3.28
C TYR A 222 0.43 -3.28 -2.05
N HIS A 223 -0.32 -2.19 -2.18
CA HIS A 223 -1.19 -1.68 -1.14
C HIS A 223 -2.30 -2.68 -0.80
N LEU A 224 -3.01 -3.19 -1.81
CA LEU A 224 -4.06 -4.19 -1.67
C LEU A 224 -3.53 -5.49 -1.04
N GLN A 225 -2.37 -5.99 -1.50
CA GLN A 225 -1.73 -7.18 -0.93
C GLN A 225 -1.44 -6.99 0.57
N SER A 226 -0.85 -5.87 0.95
CA SER A 226 -0.51 -5.57 2.35
C SER A 226 -1.76 -5.57 3.24
N HIS A 227 -2.84 -4.96 2.78
CA HIS A 227 -4.09 -4.88 3.53
C HIS A 227 -4.85 -6.21 3.56
N LEU A 228 -4.78 -7.02 2.51
CA LEU A 228 -5.33 -8.38 2.54
C LEU A 228 -4.65 -9.23 3.62
N GLU A 229 -3.32 -9.16 3.74
CA GLU A 229 -2.59 -9.86 4.81
C GLU A 229 -2.93 -9.31 6.21
N GLN A 230 -3.13 -7.99 6.32
CA GLN A 230 -3.57 -7.36 7.57
C GLN A 230 -4.96 -7.84 7.98
N MET A 231 -5.92 -7.94 7.04
CA MET A 231 -7.26 -8.48 7.31
C MET A 231 -7.20 -9.95 7.76
N LYS A 232 -6.40 -10.78 7.08
CA LYS A 232 -6.18 -12.18 7.47
C LYS A 232 -5.67 -12.29 8.91
N ALA A 233 -4.65 -11.49 9.26
CA ALA A 233 -4.08 -11.47 10.61
C ALA A 233 -5.11 -11.02 11.66
N ALA A 234 -5.91 -10.00 11.37
CA ALA A 234 -6.96 -9.52 12.28
C ALA A 234 -8.02 -10.59 12.55
N ILE A 235 -8.53 -11.25 11.51
CA ILE A 235 -9.52 -12.32 11.63
C ILE A 235 -8.92 -13.53 12.36
N GLN A 236 -7.67 -13.89 12.07
CA GLN A 236 -7.01 -14.99 12.75
C GLN A 236 -6.83 -14.72 14.25
N SER A 237 -6.53 -13.49 14.62
CA SER A 237 -6.41 -13.12 16.05
C SER A 237 -7.74 -13.19 16.81
N ALA A 238 -8.87 -13.05 16.13
CA ALA A 238 -10.20 -13.23 16.73
C ALA A 238 -10.53 -14.68 17.07
N ARG A 239 -9.81 -15.63 16.47
CA ARG A 239 -10.01 -17.08 16.60
C ARG A 239 -9.05 -17.72 17.60
N ALA A 240 -8.04 -16.97 18.05
CA ALA A 240 -7.02 -17.43 19.00
C ALA A 240 -7.44 -17.24 20.45
#